data_a81cc6d0f3758c7def9eb78e4a4594c5
#
_entry.id   a81cc6d0f3758c7def9eb78e4a4594c5
#
_cell.length_a   1.000
_cell.length_b   1.000
_cell.length_c   1.000
_cell.angle_alpha   90.00
_cell.angle_beta   90.00
_cell.angle_gamma   90.00
#
_symmetry.space_group_name_H-M   'P 1'
#
loop_
_entity.id
_entity.type
_entity.pdbx_description
1 polymer ?
#
loop_
_entity_poly.entity_id
_entity_poly.type
_entity_poly.pdbx_seq_one_letter_code
_entity_poly.pdbx_strand_id
1 'polypeptide(L)'
;WEPLRMAAATARASLVQTAAQAWQVSAQDITVANGLMQHASGQSAHYGQMAAGAAGATPTGIATKPRAQWKLIGQAAQRTDIPAKVTGQAQFGADVRLPGMLFAAVQMCPMLGGKATSIDTQAALARPGVSKVVALDAWGGGTAGLAVVGLTTWHAGQGLQAVKVQWQPPAAGAADTTRIQ
;
A
#
# COMPACT_ATOMS: atom_id res chain seq x y z
N TRP A 1 -13.23 5.77 4.28
CA TRP A 1 -13.42 6.49 5.55
C TRP A 1 -14.00 5.58 6.63
N GLU A 2 -15.26 5.15 6.50
CA GLU A 2 -15.95 4.36 7.55
C GLU A 2 -15.31 3.00 7.85
N PRO A 3 -14.83 2.21 6.88
CA PRO A 3 -14.17 0.93 7.17
C PRO A 3 -12.96 1.07 8.10
N LEU A 4 -12.14 2.11 7.92
CA LEU A 4 -10.96 2.34 8.78
C LEU A 4 -11.35 2.79 10.19
N ARG A 5 -12.40 3.59 10.32
CA ARG A 5 -12.94 3.99 11.63
C ARG A 5 -13.50 2.79 12.38
N MET A 6 -14.22 1.91 11.69
CA MET A 6 -14.77 0.70 12.27
C MET A 6 -13.65 -0.27 12.70
N ALA A 7 -12.64 -0.48 11.87
CA ALA A 7 -11.48 -1.30 12.23
C ALA A 7 -10.78 -0.78 13.49
N ALA A 8 -10.56 0.54 13.59
CA ALA A 8 -9.98 1.15 14.79
C ALA A 8 -10.88 1.03 16.02
N ALA A 9 -12.19 1.16 15.87
CA ALA A 9 -13.15 0.97 16.95
C ALA A 9 -13.16 -0.48 17.45
N THR A 10 -13.10 -1.45 16.53
CA THR A 10 -12.99 -2.88 16.82
C THR A 10 -11.72 -3.18 17.60
N ALA A 11 -10.57 -2.74 17.12
CA ALA A 11 -9.29 -2.93 17.79
C ALA A 11 -9.30 -2.36 19.22
N ARG A 12 -9.83 -1.15 19.38
CA ARG A 12 -9.99 -0.52 20.71
C ARG A 12 -10.89 -1.35 21.61
N ALA A 13 -12.02 -1.83 21.10
CA ALA A 13 -12.97 -2.63 21.89
C ALA A 13 -12.35 -3.96 22.32
N SER A 14 -11.57 -4.63 21.44
CA SER A 14 -10.82 -5.86 21.78
C SER A 14 -9.83 -5.62 22.91
N LEU A 15 -9.07 -4.52 22.87
CA LEU A 15 -8.11 -4.17 23.93
C LEU A 15 -8.80 -3.88 25.26
N VAL A 16 -9.89 -3.13 25.25
CA VAL A 16 -10.69 -2.83 26.45
C VAL A 16 -11.32 -4.10 27.03
N GLN A 17 -11.84 -4.99 26.19
CA GLN A 17 -12.39 -6.26 26.62
C GLN A 17 -11.32 -7.14 27.29
N THR A 18 -10.12 -7.19 26.73
CA THR A 18 -8.98 -7.93 27.30
C THR A 18 -8.60 -7.36 28.67
N ALA A 19 -8.53 -6.05 28.81
CA ALA A 19 -8.26 -5.39 30.10
C ALA A 19 -9.37 -5.68 31.11
N ALA A 20 -10.63 -5.61 30.69
CA ALA A 20 -11.78 -5.93 31.54
C ALA A 20 -11.74 -7.35 32.10
N GLN A 21 -11.39 -8.33 31.25
CA GLN A 21 -11.20 -9.72 31.66
C GLN A 21 -10.01 -9.88 32.63
N ALA A 22 -8.87 -9.26 32.32
CA ALA A 22 -7.68 -9.34 33.17
C ALA A 22 -7.89 -8.68 34.53
N TRP A 23 -8.66 -7.63 34.60
CA TRP A 23 -8.93 -6.87 35.82
C TRP A 23 -10.20 -7.33 36.54
N GLN A 24 -10.99 -8.22 35.94
CA GLN A 24 -12.28 -8.69 36.45
C GLN A 24 -13.29 -7.56 36.72
N VAL A 25 -13.33 -6.59 35.81
CA VAL A 25 -14.21 -5.42 35.85
C VAL A 25 -15.07 -5.33 34.60
N SER A 26 -16.10 -4.48 34.62
CA SER A 26 -16.89 -4.20 33.42
C SER A 26 -16.10 -3.35 32.42
N ALA A 27 -16.16 -3.72 31.13
CA ALA A 27 -15.54 -2.93 30.07
C ALA A 27 -16.08 -1.49 29.99
N GLN A 28 -17.30 -1.26 30.47
CA GLN A 28 -17.94 0.07 30.49
C GLN A 28 -17.30 1.01 31.54
N ASP A 29 -16.70 0.43 32.59
CA ASP A 29 -16.05 1.20 33.66
C ASP A 29 -14.59 1.56 33.33
N ILE A 30 -14.07 1.06 32.20
CA ILE A 30 -12.70 1.37 31.74
C ILE A 30 -12.72 2.63 30.92
N THR A 31 -12.05 3.67 31.37
CA THR A 31 -11.80 4.89 30.62
C THR A 31 -10.54 4.73 29.76
N VAL A 32 -10.55 5.36 28.57
CA VAL A 32 -9.41 5.28 27.65
C VAL A 32 -9.05 6.66 27.12
N ALA A 33 -7.80 7.06 27.37
CA ALA A 33 -7.24 8.32 26.88
C ALA A 33 -5.78 8.11 26.44
N ASN A 34 -5.42 8.62 25.27
CA ASN A 34 -4.04 8.58 24.74
C ASN A 34 -3.37 7.19 24.79
N GLY A 35 -4.15 6.13 24.50
CA GLY A 35 -3.64 4.75 24.52
C GLY A 35 -3.49 4.14 25.90
N LEU A 36 -3.85 4.87 26.97
CA LEU A 36 -3.87 4.39 28.36
C LEU A 36 -5.31 4.03 28.72
N MET A 37 -5.51 2.82 29.22
CA MET A 37 -6.75 2.31 29.79
C MET A 37 -6.65 2.42 31.32
N GLN A 38 -7.70 2.87 31.99
CA GLN A 38 -7.75 3.07 33.44
C GLN A 38 -9.10 2.67 34.01
N HIS A 39 -9.09 2.11 35.21
CA HIS A 39 -10.27 1.80 36.01
C HIS A 39 -10.20 2.49 37.38
N ALA A 40 -11.36 2.77 37.97
CA ALA A 40 -11.48 3.48 39.24
C ALA A 40 -10.79 2.77 40.43
N SER A 41 -10.55 1.46 40.35
CA SER A 41 -9.79 0.67 41.34
C SER A 41 -8.28 0.98 41.33
N GLY A 42 -7.78 1.87 40.44
CA GLY A 42 -6.36 2.17 40.31
C GLY A 42 -5.62 1.33 39.27
N GLN A 43 -6.26 0.33 38.68
CA GLN A 43 -5.67 -0.47 37.61
C GLN A 43 -5.52 0.36 36.35
N SER A 44 -4.37 0.21 35.66
CA SER A 44 -4.09 0.90 34.40
C SER A 44 -3.16 0.07 33.51
N ALA A 45 -3.30 0.20 32.20
CA ALA A 45 -2.42 -0.41 31.22
C ALA A 45 -2.43 0.36 29.90
N HIS A 46 -1.28 0.40 29.23
CA HIS A 46 -1.21 0.86 27.85
C HIS A 46 -1.72 -0.23 26.88
N TYR A 47 -2.20 0.17 25.73
CA TYR A 47 -2.70 -0.74 24.67
C TYR A 47 -1.71 -1.85 24.35
N GLY A 48 -0.39 -1.55 24.27
CA GLY A 48 0.63 -2.53 23.97
C GLY A 48 0.70 -3.69 24.97
N GLN A 49 0.39 -3.44 26.24
CA GLN A 49 0.41 -4.46 27.29
C GLN A 49 -0.75 -5.50 27.13
N MET A 50 -1.84 -5.08 26.50
CA MET A 50 -3.01 -5.94 26.26
C MET A 50 -3.08 -6.51 24.84
N ALA A 51 -2.17 -6.10 23.97
CA ALA A 51 -2.23 -6.44 22.53
C ALA A 51 -2.21 -7.96 22.26
N ALA A 52 -1.37 -8.71 22.99
CA ALA A 52 -1.27 -10.16 22.80
C ALA A 52 -2.59 -10.88 23.14
N GLY A 53 -3.24 -10.50 24.24
CA GLY A 53 -4.54 -11.07 24.64
C GLY A 53 -5.71 -10.61 23.73
N ALA A 54 -5.59 -9.44 23.14
CA ALA A 54 -6.64 -8.88 22.28
C ALA A 54 -6.74 -9.56 20.91
N ALA A 55 -5.72 -10.29 20.46
CA ALA A 55 -5.71 -10.96 19.15
C ALA A 55 -6.85 -12.00 18.99
N GLY A 56 -7.32 -12.62 20.08
CA GLY A 56 -8.42 -13.56 20.06
C GLY A 56 -9.77 -12.98 20.51
N ALA A 57 -9.84 -11.70 20.86
CA ALA A 57 -11.06 -11.07 21.35
C ALA A 57 -12.02 -10.77 20.20
N THR A 58 -13.30 -11.10 20.39
CA THR A 58 -14.38 -10.88 19.42
C THR A 58 -15.46 -9.98 20.02
N PRO A 59 -15.18 -8.67 20.17
CA PRO A 59 -16.15 -7.76 20.76
C PRO A 59 -17.37 -7.60 19.85
N THR A 60 -18.55 -7.43 20.45
CA THR A 60 -19.83 -7.22 19.76
C THR A 60 -20.38 -5.82 20.07
N GLY A 61 -21.33 -5.36 19.25
CA GLY A 61 -22.01 -4.07 19.47
C GLY A 61 -21.09 -2.86 19.30
N ILE A 62 -20.10 -2.95 18.42
CA ILE A 62 -19.08 -1.91 18.23
C ILE A 62 -19.69 -0.72 17.49
N ALA A 63 -19.48 0.46 18.02
CA ALA A 63 -19.81 1.72 17.36
C ALA A 63 -18.58 2.62 17.24
N THR A 64 -18.53 3.38 16.16
CA THR A 64 -17.52 4.43 15.99
C THR A 64 -17.85 5.63 16.89
N LYS A 65 -16.82 6.37 17.34
CA LYS A 65 -17.04 7.58 18.14
C LYS A 65 -17.91 8.61 17.39
N PRO A 66 -18.95 9.15 18.04
CA PRO A 66 -19.72 10.23 17.47
C PRO A 66 -18.88 11.51 17.31
N ARG A 67 -19.32 12.41 16.42
CA ARG A 67 -18.57 13.64 16.10
C ARG A 67 -18.20 14.48 17.34
N ALA A 68 -19.06 14.55 18.32
CA ALA A 68 -18.81 15.29 19.56
C ALA A 68 -17.62 14.76 20.38
N GLN A 69 -17.21 13.50 20.16
CA GLN A 69 -16.06 12.88 20.84
C GLN A 69 -14.78 12.90 20.02
N TRP A 70 -14.78 13.51 18.83
CA TRP A 70 -13.59 13.60 18.01
C TRP A 70 -12.58 14.59 18.63
N LYS A 71 -11.32 14.17 18.69
CA LYS A 71 -10.22 15.00 19.20
C LYS A 71 -9.21 15.36 18.10
N LEU A 72 -9.00 14.45 17.12
CA LEU A 72 -8.05 14.63 16.04
C LEU A 72 -8.74 14.89 14.70
N ILE A 73 -9.86 14.22 14.47
CA ILE A 73 -10.63 14.39 13.22
C ILE A 73 -11.19 15.80 13.15
N GLY A 74 -10.97 16.47 12.02
CA GLY A 74 -11.39 17.86 11.81
C GLY A 74 -10.44 18.91 12.38
N GLN A 75 -9.32 18.50 12.97
CA GLN A 75 -8.24 19.39 13.40
C GLN A 75 -7.13 19.44 12.34
N ALA A 76 -6.47 20.57 12.22
CA ALA A 76 -5.27 20.71 11.40
C ALA A 76 -4.13 19.91 12.05
N ALA A 77 -3.75 18.81 11.41
CA ALA A 77 -2.61 17.99 11.84
C ALA A 77 -1.42 18.24 10.90
N GLN A 78 -0.27 18.53 11.49
CA GLN A 78 0.96 18.63 10.71
C GLN A 78 1.43 17.25 10.28
N ARG A 79 1.86 17.13 9.03
CA ARG A 79 2.47 15.91 8.53
C ARG A 79 3.86 15.75 9.14
N THR A 80 4.14 14.56 9.66
CA THR A 80 5.43 14.24 10.31
C THR A 80 6.60 14.16 9.32
N ASP A 81 6.32 13.97 8.03
CA ASP A 81 7.32 13.82 6.97
C ASP A 81 7.74 15.15 6.30
N ILE A 82 7.07 16.26 6.61
CA ILE A 82 7.38 17.57 6.00
C ILE A 82 8.81 18.03 6.31
N PRO A 83 9.31 17.99 7.56
CA PRO A 83 10.66 18.44 7.85
C PRO A 83 11.73 17.73 7.01
N ALA A 84 11.64 16.41 6.89
CA ALA A 84 12.57 15.63 6.07
C ALA A 84 12.48 15.99 4.57
N LYS A 85 11.27 16.28 4.08
CA LYS A 85 11.05 16.67 2.68
C LYS A 85 11.60 18.04 2.33
N VAL A 86 11.38 19.03 3.19
CA VAL A 86 11.82 20.41 2.89
C VAL A 86 13.31 20.62 3.15
N THR A 87 13.97 19.74 3.89
CA THR A 87 15.41 19.77 4.14
C THR A 87 16.21 18.83 3.23
N GLY A 88 15.57 18.13 2.30
CA GLY A 88 16.22 17.17 1.40
C GLY A 88 16.67 15.87 2.06
N GLN A 89 16.21 15.57 3.28
CA GLN A 89 16.55 14.34 4.00
C GLN A 89 15.61 13.17 3.70
N ALA A 90 14.46 13.45 3.06
CA ALA A 90 13.51 12.41 2.68
C ALA A 90 14.10 11.53 1.57
N GLN A 91 14.02 10.21 1.75
CA GLN A 91 14.38 9.24 0.72
C GLN A 91 13.11 8.73 0.03
N PHE A 92 13.12 8.78 -1.29
CA PHE A 92 12.05 8.25 -2.13
C PHE A 92 12.54 7.00 -2.87
N GLY A 93 11.62 6.24 -3.47
CA GLY A 93 11.98 5.04 -4.22
C GLY A 93 13.01 5.29 -5.33
N ALA A 94 12.95 6.47 -5.98
CA ALA A 94 13.91 6.86 -7.01
C ALA A 94 15.33 7.16 -6.46
N ASP A 95 15.47 7.41 -5.17
CA ASP A 95 16.76 7.72 -4.52
C ASP A 95 17.49 6.47 -4.02
N VAL A 96 16.78 5.33 -3.95
CA VAL A 96 17.37 4.07 -3.46
C VAL A 96 18.52 3.64 -4.38
N ARG A 97 19.65 3.32 -3.78
CA ARG A 97 20.84 2.77 -4.45
C ARG A 97 21.40 1.62 -3.63
N LEU A 98 21.49 0.45 -4.25
CA LEU A 98 22.08 -0.74 -3.67
C LEU A 98 23.27 -1.22 -4.52
N PRO A 99 24.27 -1.87 -3.92
CA PRO A 99 25.36 -2.48 -4.69
C PRO A 99 24.81 -3.49 -5.72
N GLY A 100 25.23 -3.35 -6.97
CA GLY A 100 24.78 -4.23 -8.05
C GLY A 100 23.30 -4.01 -8.50
N MET A 101 22.64 -2.94 -8.07
CA MET A 101 21.27 -2.64 -8.47
C MET A 101 21.18 -2.41 -9.98
N LEU A 102 20.18 -3.02 -10.60
CA LEU A 102 19.81 -2.79 -11.99
C LEU A 102 18.53 -1.96 -12.04
N PHE A 103 18.30 -1.33 -13.18
CA PHE A 103 17.13 -0.50 -13.42
C PHE A 103 16.29 -1.11 -14.53
N ALA A 104 14.98 -0.93 -14.44
CA ALA A 104 14.06 -1.40 -15.46
C ALA A 104 13.20 -0.25 -16.00
N ALA A 105 13.03 -0.22 -17.31
CA ALA A 105 12.03 0.57 -18.00
C ALA A 105 10.89 -0.38 -18.43
N VAL A 106 9.66 -0.02 -18.10
CA VAL A 106 8.49 -0.88 -18.30
C VAL A 106 7.55 -0.27 -19.34
N GLN A 107 7.02 -1.10 -20.22
CA GLN A 107 5.94 -0.76 -21.14
C GLN A 107 4.81 -1.75 -20.96
N MET A 108 3.65 -1.28 -20.59
CA MET A 108 2.44 -2.08 -20.50
C MET A 108 1.71 -2.09 -21.83
N CYS A 109 0.93 -3.13 -22.11
CA CYS A 109 0.05 -3.15 -23.25
C CYS A 109 -0.89 -1.93 -23.23
N PRO A 110 -1.01 -1.17 -24.32
CA PRO A 110 -1.88 0.02 -24.36
C PRO A 110 -3.37 -0.32 -24.26
N MET A 111 -3.72 -1.60 -24.44
CA MET A 111 -5.10 -2.09 -24.36
C MET A 111 -5.28 -2.87 -23.06
N LEU A 112 -6.22 -2.46 -22.21
CA LEU A 112 -6.53 -3.13 -20.95
C LEU A 112 -6.91 -4.61 -21.21
N GLY A 113 -6.23 -5.53 -20.52
CA GLY A 113 -6.41 -6.97 -20.73
C GLY A 113 -5.76 -7.53 -21.99
N GLY A 114 -5.08 -6.71 -22.77
CA GLY A 114 -4.30 -7.15 -23.93
C GLY A 114 -2.94 -7.73 -23.53
N LYS A 115 -2.25 -8.34 -24.49
CA LYS A 115 -0.94 -8.98 -24.31
C LYS A 115 -0.04 -8.78 -25.50
N ALA A 116 1.27 -8.98 -25.31
CA ALA A 116 2.21 -9.06 -26.42
C ALA A 116 2.07 -10.42 -27.11
N THR A 117 2.04 -10.43 -28.43
CA THR A 117 2.11 -11.63 -29.27
C THR A 117 3.50 -11.89 -29.79
N SER A 118 4.28 -10.82 -29.97
CA SER A 118 5.67 -10.90 -30.41
C SER A 118 6.46 -9.75 -29.77
N ILE A 119 7.66 -10.06 -29.29
CA ILE A 119 8.62 -9.11 -28.74
C ILE A 119 9.95 -9.34 -29.45
N ASP A 120 10.31 -8.44 -30.36
CA ASP A 120 11.64 -8.44 -30.97
C ASP A 120 12.61 -7.68 -30.06
N THR A 121 13.53 -8.41 -29.45
CA THR A 121 14.49 -7.90 -28.46
C THR A 121 15.85 -7.60 -29.03
N GLN A 122 16.14 -7.97 -30.28
CA GLN A 122 17.49 -7.94 -30.85
C GLN A 122 18.13 -6.57 -30.80
N ALA A 123 17.40 -5.54 -31.26
CA ALA A 123 17.91 -4.18 -31.27
C ALA A 123 18.10 -3.60 -29.86
N ALA A 124 17.27 -4.01 -28.90
CA ALA A 124 17.39 -3.58 -27.51
C ALA A 124 18.61 -4.21 -26.83
N LEU A 125 18.83 -5.52 -26.99
CA LEU A 125 19.95 -6.25 -26.42
C LEU A 125 21.30 -5.82 -27.00
N ALA A 126 21.32 -5.28 -28.21
CA ALA A 126 22.51 -4.69 -28.84
C ALA A 126 22.89 -3.32 -28.24
N ARG A 127 22.04 -2.68 -27.44
CA ARG A 127 22.34 -1.38 -26.83
C ARG A 127 23.30 -1.52 -25.66
N PRO A 128 24.33 -0.67 -25.55
CA PRO A 128 25.25 -0.68 -24.42
C PRO A 128 24.49 -0.54 -23.09
N GLY A 129 24.88 -1.34 -22.10
CA GLY A 129 24.31 -1.28 -20.76
C GLY A 129 22.92 -1.90 -20.60
N VAL A 130 22.32 -2.47 -21.65
CA VAL A 130 21.10 -3.28 -21.55
C VAL A 130 21.49 -4.71 -21.22
N SER A 131 20.84 -5.29 -20.20
CA SER A 131 21.14 -6.65 -19.71
C SER A 131 20.17 -7.68 -20.27
N LYS A 132 18.88 -7.39 -20.23
CA LYS A 132 17.83 -8.31 -20.68
C LYS A 132 16.50 -7.61 -20.95
N VAL A 133 15.63 -8.28 -21.69
CA VAL A 133 14.22 -7.94 -21.85
C VAL A 133 13.38 -9.04 -21.22
N VAL A 134 12.37 -8.69 -20.45
CA VAL A 134 11.50 -9.61 -19.71
C VAL A 134 10.07 -9.34 -20.10
N ALA A 135 9.36 -10.37 -20.55
CA ALA A 135 7.92 -10.30 -20.69
C ALA A 135 7.26 -10.29 -19.28
N LEU A 136 6.23 -9.48 -19.12
CA LEU A 136 5.48 -9.33 -17.88
C LEU A 136 4.07 -9.84 -18.10
N ASP A 137 3.68 -10.84 -17.33
CA ASP A 137 2.31 -11.32 -17.33
C ASP A 137 1.38 -10.33 -16.61
N ALA A 138 0.09 -10.38 -16.94
CA ALA A 138 -0.91 -9.59 -16.23
C ALA A 138 -1.00 -10.06 -14.77
N TRP A 139 -0.96 -9.10 -13.83
CA TRP A 139 -1.02 -9.36 -12.41
C TRP A 139 -1.93 -8.34 -11.70
N GLY A 140 -2.66 -8.80 -10.67
CA GLY A 140 -3.44 -7.94 -9.79
C GLY A 140 -4.51 -7.10 -10.49
N GLY A 141 -5.10 -7.59 -11.59
CA GLY A 141 -6.05 -6.83 -12.42
C GLY A 141 -5.40 -5.85 -13.40
N GLY A 142 -4.06 -5.85 -13.47
CA GLY A 142 -3.30 -5.07 -14.45
C GLY A 142 -3.25 -5.71 -15.82
N THR A 143 -2.47 -5.12 -16.70
CA THR A 143 -2.30 -5.53 -18.10
C THR A 143 -0.91 -6.14 -18.28
N ALA A 144 -0.75 -7.10 -19.16
CA ALA A 144 0.55 -7.66 -19.53
C ALA A 144 1.43 -6.60 -20.19
N GLY A 145 2.74 -6.79 -20.12
CA GLY A 145 3.71 -5.84 -20.64
C GLY A 145 5.08 -6.45 -20.88
N LEU A 146 6.08 -5.60 -20.90
CA LEU A 146 7.48 -5.99 -20.90
C LEU A 146 8.33 -5.01 -20.09
N ALA A 147 9.49 -5.48 -19.63
CA ALA A 147 10.49 -4.67 -18.97
C ALA A 147 11.83 -4.84 -19.68
N VAL A 148 12.55 -3.74 -19.88
CA VAL A 148 13.94 -3.74 -20.31
C VAL A 148 14.82 -3.39 -19.12
N VAL A 149 15.76 -4.26 -18.80
CA VAL A 149 16.66 -4.12 -17.65
C VAL A 149 18.02 -3.62 -18.12
N GLY A 150 18.54 -2.60 -17.46
CA GLY A 150 19.83 -2.02 -17.79
C GLY A 150 20.59 -1.54 -16.56
N LEU A 151 21.86 -1.17 -16.76
CA LEU A 151 22.78 -0.71 -15.72
C LEU A 151 22.35 0.63 -15.11
N THR A 152 21.62 1.44 -15.86
CA THR A 152 21.04 2.72 -15.41
C THR A 152 19.64 2.89 -15.97
N THR A 153 18.88 3.82 -15.43
CA THR A 153 17.57 4.20 -15.98
C THR A 153 17.67 4.65 -17.44
N TRP A 154 18.76 5.32 -17.81
CA TRP A 154 19.03 5.72 -19.20
C TRP A 154 19.17 4.50 -20.12
N HIS A 155 20.04 3.56 -19.76
CA HIS A 155 20.24 2.34 -20.57
C HIS A 155 18.95 1.53 -20.71
N ALA A 156 18.19 1.36 -19.63
CA ALA A 156 16.90 0.68 -19.69
C ALA A 156 15.92 1.39 -20.61
N GLY A 157 15.85 2.73 -20.53
CA GLY A 157 14.97 3.56 -21.38
C GLY A 157 15.37 3.50 -22.86
N GLN A 158 16.68 3.60 -23.19
CA GLN A 158 17.18 3.48 -24.55
C GLN A 158 16.92 2.07 -25.14
N GLY A 159 17.07 1.05 -24.30
CA GLY A 159 16.71 -0.31 -24.67
C GLY A 159 15.23 -0.45 -24.97
N LEU A 160 14.35 0.11 -24.12
CA LEU A 160 12.92 0.04 -24.32
C LEU A 160 12.46 0.69 -25.63
N GLN A 161 13.04 1.83 -26.02
CA GLN A 161 12.75 2.49 -27.30
C GLN A 161 13.16 1.64 -28.51
N ALA A 162 14.10 0.70 -28.34
CA ALA A 162 14.57 -0.16 -29.42
C ALA A 162 13.80 -1.48 -29.54
N VAL A 163 12.99 -1.84 -28.55
CA VAL A 163 12.13 -3.04 -28.61
C VAL A 163 10.99 -2.82 -29.60
N LYS A 164 10.75 -3.80 -30.47
CA LYS A 164 9.54 -3.83 -31.30
C LYS A 164 8.54 -4.84 -30.74
N VAL A 165 7.33 -4.38 -30.45
CA VAL A 165 6.27 -5.20 -29.85
C VAL A 165 5.03 -5.22 -30.70
N GLN A 166 4.47 -6.39 -30.91
CA GLN A 166 3.13 -6.56 -31.47
C GLN A 166 2.16 -6.85 -30.33
N TRP A 167 1.15 -6.00 -30.20
CA TRP A 167 0.13 -6.13 -29.16
C TRP A 167 -1.15 -6.73 -29.74
N GLN A 168 -1.79 -7.58 -28.94
CA GLN A 168 -3.10 -8.15 -29.23
C GLN A 168 -4.11 -7.64 -28.21
N PRO A 169 -5.29 -7.16 -28.66
CA PRO A 169 -6.37 -6.80 -27.75
C PRO A 169 -6.90 -8.05 -27.02
N PRO A 170 -7.62 -7.88 -25.88
CA PRO A 170 -8.32 -8.98 -25.23
C PRO A 170 -9.39 -9.56 -26.14
N ALA A 171 -9.81 -10.83 -25.88
CA ALA A 171 -10.81 -11.53 -26.69
C ALA A 171 -12.16 -10.79 -26.78
N ALA A 172 -12.53 -10.04 -25.73
CA ALA A 172 -13.72 -9.19 -25.71
C ALA A 172 -13.58 -7.88 -26.53
N GLY A 173 -12.43 -7.65 -27.17
CA GLY A 173 -12.09 -6.39 -27.83
C GLY A 173 -11.58 -5.32 -26.85
N ALA A 174 -10.96 -4.27 -27.39
CA ALA A 174 -10.52 -3.14 -26.57
C ALA A 174 -11.75 -2.36 -26.06
N ALA A 175 -11.65 -1.86 -24.82
CA ALA A 175 -12.66 -0.93 -24.30
C ALA A 175 -12.65 0.35 -25.15
N ASP A 176 -13.83 0.74 -25.64
CA ASP A 176 -14.03 1.94 -26.45
C ASP A 176 -15.16 2.76 -25.83
N THR A 177 -14.96 4.07 -25.72
CA THR A 177 -15.96 4.97 -25.15
C THR A 177 -17.28 4.98 -25.91
N THR A 178 -17.26 4.68 -27.22
CA THR A 178 -18.47 4.53 -28.04
C THR A 178 -19.26 3.24 -27.75
N ARG A 179 -18.64 2.25 -27.09
CA ARG A 179 -19.26 0.98 -26.70
C ARG A 179 -19.72 0.94 -25.24
N ILE A 180 -19.37 1.94 -24.45
CA ILE A 180 -19.70 2.04 -23.01
C ILE A 180 -21.02 2.82 -22.78
N GLN A 181 -21.70 3.23 -23.85
CA GLN A 181 -23.01 3.89 -23.78
C GLN A 181 -24.16 2.93 -23.57
#